data_3b824b0fd1f3f075afc2488978413e1a
#
_entry.id   3b824b0fd1f3f075afc2488978413e1a
#
_cell.length_a   1.000
_cell.length_b   1.000
_cell.length_c   1.000
_cell.angle_alpha   90.00
_cell.angle_beta   90.00
_cell.angle_gamma   90.00
#
_symmetry.space_group_name_H-M   'P 1'
#
loop_
_entity.id
_entity.type
_entity.pdbx_description
1 polymer ?
#
loop_
_entity_poly.entity_id
_entity_poly.type
_entity_poly.pdbx_seq_one_letter_code
_entity_poly.pdbx_strand_id
1 'polypeptide(L)'
;CKLTTIAFPENNSTLEKALLSKNGFEAIAFENLSALKVINLRTNKLTKVELKGLSSLEELELSYNQLHSVNLKECPSLKQLGVTANGMTACELNTLYNQLPTLPTMPKKYNLYNGTKKDEATLTSKTSIATEKNWKVYVEGDGSGCTDGIDNADADNTLSIIASEGLLRIHSPFAQSTIRVYTLDGKLLVQQHLTYQDTTISVPFDGACIVRCTDDATGNSTTTKVML
;
A
#
# COMPACT_ATOMS: atom_id res chain seq x y z
N CYS A 1 23.60 -3.91 -20.62
CA CYS A 1 22.16 -3.70 -20.94
C CYS A 1 21.36 -3.87 -19.65
N LYS A 2 20.35 -3.03 -19.45
CA LYS A 2 19.36 -3.16 -18.37
C LYS A 2 18.04 -3.51 -19.02
N LEU A 3 17.37 -4.54 -18.52
CA LEU A 3 16.03 -4.89 -18.97
C LEU A 3 15.05 -3.81 -18.49
N THR A 4 14.13 -3.43 -19.37
CA THR A 4 13.04 -2.49 -19.05
C THR A 4 11.66 -3.16 -19.16
N THR A 5 11.59 -4.27 -19.87
CA THR A 5 10.38 -5.07 -20.05
C THR A 5 10.70 -6.56 -19.98
N ILE A 6 9.75 -7.36 -19.54
CA ILE A 6 9.79 -8.82 -19.58
C ILE A 6 8.35 -9.32 -19.73
N ALA A 7 8.16 -10.38 -20.48
CA ALA A 7 6.88 -11.10 -20.54
C ALA A 7 7.06 -12.48 -19.92
N PHE A 8 6.09 -12.89 -19.11
CA PHE A 8 6.01 -14.24 -18.59
C PHE A 8 5.00 -15.03 -19.43
N PRO A 9 5.30 -16.29 -19.77
CA PRO A 9 4.31 -17.14 -20.43
C PRO A 9 3.04 -17.27 -19.59
N GLU A 10 1.88 -17.20 -20.21
CA GLU A 10 0.60 -17.43 -19.55
C GLU A 10 0.58 -18.82 -18.92
N ASN A 11 0.02 -18.91 -17.70
CA ASN A 11 -0.12 -20.17 -16.96
C ASN A 11 1.18 -20.94 -16.71
N ASN A 12 2.30 -20.24 -16.52
CA ASN A 12 3.57 -20.88 -16.17
C ASN A 12 3.52 -21.40 -14.73
N SER A 13 3.22 -22.70 -14.58
CA SER A 13 3.13 -23.40 -13.29
C SER A 13 4.49 -23.94 -12.79
N THR A 14 5.60 -23.62 -13.45
CA THR A 14 6.93 -24.17 -13.12
C THR A 14 7.95 -23.13 -12.69
N LEU A 15 7.71 -21.84 -12.97
CA LEU A 15 8.62 -20.76 -12.59
C LEU A 15 8.59 -20.57 -11.08
N GLU A 16 9.67 -20.91 -10.40
CA GLU A 16 9.80 -20.78 -8.94
C GLU A 16 10.50 -19.49 -8.50
N LYS A 17 11.35 -18.90 -9.35
CA LYS A 17 12.14 -17.72 -8.98
C LYS A 17 12.25 -16.71 -10.12
N ALA A 18 12.00 -15.44 -9.83
CA ALA A 18 12.21 -14.30 -10.72
C ALA A 18 13.28 -13.37 -10.10
N LEU A 19 14.55 -13.51 -10.54
CA LEU A 19 15.69 -12.74 -10.04
C LEU A 19 16.02 -11.61 -11.03
N LEU A 20 15.35 -10.46 -10.89
CA LEU A 20 15.35 -9.34 -11.81
C LEU A 20 15.95 -8.05 -11.21
N SER A 21 16.83 -8.20 -10.22
CA SER A 21 17.47 -7.06 -9.56
C SER A 21 18.40 -6.28 -10.50
N LYS A 22 18.63 -4.99 -10.19
CA LYS A 22 19.56 -4.09 -10.92
C LYS A 22 19.25 -3.94 -12.40
N ASN A 23 17.98 -3.82 -12.76
CA ASN A 23 17.50 -3.54 -14.11
C ASN A 23 16.89 -2.12 -14.22
N GLY A 24 16.10 -1.86 -15.24
CA GLY A 24 15.48 -0.57 -15.52
C GLY A 24 13.95 -0.63 -15.53
N PHE A 25 13.31 -1.59 -14.86
CA PHE A 25 11.86 -1.71 -14.84
C PHE A 25 11.22 -0.51 -14.13
N GLU A 26 10.25 0.13 -14.78
CA GLU A 26 9.41 1.19 -14.20
C GLU A 26 8.07 0.65 -13.72
N ALA A 27 7.57 -0.41 -14.36
CA ALA A 27 6.44 -1.22 -13.92
C ALA A 27 6.66 -2.68 -14.29
N ILE A 28 6.07 -3.60 -13.53
CA ILE A 28 6.10 -5.03 -13.82
C ILE A 28 4.86 -5.71 -13.23
N ALA A 29 4.34 -6.72 -13.94
CA ALA A 29 3.23 -7.53 -13.50
C ALA A 29 3.62 -9.01 -13.43
N PHE A 30 3.15 -9.69 -12.39
CA PHE A 30 3.22 -11.14 -12.23
C PHE A 30 1.78 -11.63 -12.05
N GLU A 31 1.29 -12.44 -12.98
CA GLU A 31 -0.09 -12.94 -12.95
C GLU A 31 -0.12 -14.46 -13.09
N ASN A 32 -0.87 -15.09 -12.18
CA ASN A 32 -1.16 -16.54 -12.22
C ASN A 32 0.10 -17.45 -12.25
N LEU A 33 1.21 -17.00 -11.66
CA LEU A 33 2.44 -17.77 -11.52
C LEU A 33 2.42 -18.53 -10.17
N SER A 34 1.54 -19.51 -10.05
CA SER A 34 1.22 -20.18 -8.78
C SER A 34 2.39 -20.93 -8.13
N ALA A 35 3.43 -21.30 -8.89
CA ALA A 35 4.64 -21.93 -8.36
C ALA A 35 5.71 -20.92 -7.90
N LEU A 36 5.53 -19.62 -8.18
CA LEU A 36 6.54 -18.60 -7.91
C LEU A 36 6.70 -18.37 -6.41
N LYS A 37 7.88 -18.63 -5.89
CA LYS A 37 8.25 -18.55 -4.47
C LYS A 37 9.08 -17.34 -4.14
N VAL A 38 9.90 -16.87 -5.10
CA VAL A 38 10.87 -15.80 -4.87
C VAL A 38 10.79 -14.77 -6.00
N ILE A 39 10.57 -13.50 -5.64
CA ILE A 39 10.68 -12.36 -6.54
C ILE A 39 11.75 -11.42 -5.97
N ASN A 40 12.78 -11.13 -6.78
CA ASN A 40 13.78 -10.12 -6.44
C ASN A 40 13.83 -9.04 -7.52
N LEU A 41 13.30 -7.87 -7.19
CA LEU A 41 13.23 -6.67 -8.03
C LEU A 41 14.07 -5.52 -7.44
N ARG A 42 14.95 -5.81 -6.50
CA ARG A 42 15.82 -4.81 -5.85
C ARG A 42 16.56 -3.96 -6.88
N THR A 43 16.64 -2.65 -6.61
CA THR A 43 17.38 -1.69 -7.43
C THR A 43 16.88 -1.66 -8.89
N ASN A 44 15.63 -1.28 -9.05
CA ASN A 44 15.00 -0.92 -10.31
C ASN A 44 14.49 0.53 -10.22
N LYS A 45 13.49 0.89 -11.02
CA LYS A 45 12.83 2.20 -11.04
C LYS A 45 11.33 2.07 -10.85
N LEU A 46 10.88 1.01 -10.18
CA LEU A 46 9.48 0.67 -10.10
C LEU A 46 8.68 1.74 -9.37
N THR A 47 7.66 2.25 -10.04
CA THR A 47 6.57 3.04 -9.47
C THR A 47 5.33 2.18 -9.24
N LYS A 48 5.24 1.02 -9.92
CA LYS A 48 4.13 0.08 -9.82
C LYS A 48 4.62 -1.37 -9.93
N VAL A 49 4.05 -2.25 -9.09
CA VAL A 49 4.17 -3.70 -9.17
C VAL A 49 2.79 -4.32 -9.03
N GLU A 50 2.45 -5.23 -9.93
CA GLU A 50 1.20 -6.01 -9.86
C GLU A 50 1.55 -7.45 -9.49
N LEU A 51 0.88 -7.96 -8.44
CA LEU A 51 1.09 -9.28 -7.86
C LEU A 51 -0.27 -9.98 -7.80
N LYS A 52 -0.58 -10.82 -8.77
CA LYS A 52 -1.89 -11.47 -8.88
C LYS A 52 -1.76 -12.98 -8.96
N GLY A 53 -2.53 -13.69 -8.12
CA GLY A 53 -2.56 -15.17 -8.11
C GLY A 53 -1.23 -15.81 -7.69
N LEU A 54 -0.45 -15.19 -6.78
CA LEU A 54 0.87 -15.64 -6.34
C LEU A 54 0.77 -16.41 -5.01
N SER A 55 -0.04 -17.46 -4.97
CA SER A 55 -0.36 -18.20 -3.74
C SER A 55 0.85 -18.84 -3.05
N SER A 56 1.93 -19.13 -3.79
CA SER A 56 3.16 -19.74 -3.25
C SER A 56 4.28 -18.74 -2.96
N LEU A 57 4.07 -17.43 -3.16
CA LEU A 57 5.12 -16.44 -2.97
C LEU A 57 5.54 -16.34 -1.51
N GLU A 58 6.80 -16.66 -1.22
CA GLU A 58 7.38 -16.65 0.12
C GLU A 58 8.32 -15.46 0.35
N GLU A 59 9.06 -15.03 -0.68
CA GLU A 59 10.05 -13.96 -0.60
C GLU A 59 9.81 -12.90 -1.66
N LEU A 60 9.66 -11.64 -1.24
CA LEU A 60 9.48 -10.49 -2.11
C LEU A 60 10.48 -9.39 -1.74
N GLU A 61 11.39 -9.08 -2.66
CA GLU A 61 12.41 -8.03 -2.48
C GLU A 61 12.18 -6.89 -3.47
N LEU A 62 11.72 -5.77 -2.97
CA LEU A 62 11.36 -4.54 -3.70
C LEU A 62 12.21 -3.33 -3.33
N SER A 63 13.22 -3.49 -2.47
CA SER A 63 14.02 -2.36 -1.97
C SER A 63 14.73 -1.60 -3.09
N TYR A 64 14.96 -0.30 -2.86
CA TYR A 64 15.58 0.61 -3.82
C TYR A 64 14.79 0.73 -5.13
N ASN A 65 13.55 1.13 -5.01
CA ASN A 65 12.62 1.47 -6.09
C ASN A 65 11.94 2.83 -5.78
N GLN A 66 10.77 3.10 -6.33
CA GLN A 66 10.00 4.33 -6.17
C GLN A 66 8.52 4.00 -5.89
N LEU A 67 8.27 2.92 -5.16
CA LEU A 67 6.94 2.43 -4.84
C LEU A 67 6.36 3.20 -3.66
N HIS A 68 5.13 3.70 -3.81
CA HIS A 68 4.33 4.30 -2.73
C HIS A 68 3.28 3.33 -2.18
N SER A 69 2.97 2.27 -2.90
CA SER A 69 2.06 1.22 -2.48
C SER A 69 2.42 -0.14 -3.08
N VAL A 70 2.04 -1.20 -2.39
CA VAL A 70 2.13 -2.58 -2.88
C VAL A 70 0.90 -3.32 -2.39
N ASN A 71 0.21 -4.02 -3.29
CA ASN A 71 -0.91 -4.89 -2.93
C ASN A 71 -0.40 -6.30 -2.66
N LEU A 72 -0.52 -6.78 -1.42
CA LEU A 72 -0.07 -8.10 -0.97
C LEU A 72 -1.22 -9.10 -0.76
N LYS A 73 -2.48 -8.72 -1.02
CA LYS A 73 -3.67 -9.53 -0.72
C LYS A 73 -3.62 -10.94 -1.35
N GLU A 74 -3.02 -11.06 -2.52
CA GLU A 74 -2.90 -12.34 -3.23
C GLU A 74 -1.56 -13.07 -3.00
N CYS A 75 -0.86 -12.71 -1.91
CA CYS A 75 0.40 -13.32 -1.50
C CYS A 75 0.31 -13.94 -0.09
N PRO A 76 -0.62 -14.88 0.18
CA PRO A 76 -0.89 -15.39 1.54
C PRO A 76 0.26 -16.19 2.14
N SER A 77 1.19 -16.69 1.33
CA SER A 77 2.35 -17.46 1.78
C SER A 77 3.59 -16.62 2.08
N LEU A 78 3.48 -15.28 2.00
CA LEU A 78 4.62 -14.38 2.14
C LEU A 78 5.24 -14.49 3.55
N LYS A 79 6.58 -14.67 3.59
CA LYS A 79 7.37 -14.86 4.83
C LYS A 79 8.51 -13.86 4.95
N GLN A 80 8.92 -13.24 3.83
CA GLN A 80 9.98 -12.24 3.80
C GLN A 80 9.62 -11.12 2.83
N LEU A 81 9.76 -9.86 3.28
CA LEU A 81 9.50 -8.66 2.50
C LEU A 81 10.62 -7.65 2.68
N GLY A 82 11.12 -7.09 1.58
CA GLY A 82 12.02 -5.95 1.55
C GLY A 82 11.41 -4.79 0.77
N VAL A 83 11.25 -3.63 1.43
CA VAL A 83 10.74 -2.38 0.82
C VAL A 83 11.60 -1.16 1.16
N THR A 84 12.79 -1.36 1.70
CA THR A 84 13.73 -0.29 2.05
C THR A 84 13.99 0.65 0.87
N ALA A 85 14.08 1.95 1.12
CA ALA A 85 14.41 2.98 0.14
C ALA A 85 13.47 2.99 -1.09
N ASN A 86 12.18 3.10 -0.81
CA ASN A 86 11.13 3.35 -1.80
C ASN A 86 10.55 4.77 -1.71
N GLY A 87 10.83 5.52 -0.65
CA GLY A 87 10.23 6.83 -0.40
C GLY A 87 8.82 6.76 0.17
N MET A 88 8.42 5.61 0.72
CA MET A 88 7.12 5.45 1.40
C MET A 88 7.05 6.34 2.64
N THR A 89 5.92 7.00 2.84
CA THR A 89 5.56 7.70 4.09
C THR A 89 5.26 6.71 5.22
N ALA A 90 5.19 7.19 6.45
CA ALA A 90 4.80 6.35 7.61
C ALA A 90 3.40 5.73 7.43
N CYS A 91 2.44 6.47 6.87
CA CYS A 91 1.09 5.98 6.62
C CYS A 91 1.04 4.91 5.50
N GLU A 92 1.84 5.09 4.44
CA GLU A 92 1.96 4.09 3.37
C GLU A 92 2.59 2.79 3.89
N LEU A 93 3.59 2.90 4.79
CA LEU A 93 4.16 1.75 5.49
C LEU A 93 3.14 1.06 6.40
N ASN A 94 2.35 1.82 7.17
CA ASN A 94 1.29 1.26 8.01
C ASN A 94 0.24 0.51 7.17
N THR A 95 -0.17 1.08 6.03
CA THR A 95 -1.08 0.43 5.08
C THR A 95 -0.49 -0.88 4.54
N LEU A 96 0.81 -0.90 4.25
CA LEU A 96 1.51 -2.10 3.82
C LEU A 96 1.54 -3.17 4.94
N TYR A 97 1.84 -2.77 6.18
CA TYR A 97 1.89 -3.70 7.32
C TYR A 97 0.53 -4.35 7.59
N ASN A 98 -0.55 -3.62 7.37
CA ASN A 98 -1.91 -4.17 7.50
C ASN A 98 -2.19 -5.31 6.52
N GLN A 99 -1.58 -5.32 5.34
CA GLN A 99 -1.74 -6.38 4.34
C GLN A 99 -0.85 -7.61 4.56
N LEU A 100 0.10 -7.56 5.49
CA LEU A 100 0.98 -8.69 5.78
C LEU A 100 0.19 -9.89 6.32
N PRO A 101 0.44 -11.10 5.85
CA PRO A 101 -0.16 -12.30 6.42
C PRO A 101 0.37 -12.53 7.84
N THR A 102 -0.45 -13.13 8.70
CA THR A 102 -0.02 -13.55 10.04
C THR A 102 0.85 -14.80 9.94
N LEU A 103 2.07 -14.72 10.44
CA LEU A 103 2.98 -15.86 10.47
C LEU A 103 2.66 -16.77 11.68
N PRO A 104 2.89 -18.09 11.57
CA PRO A 104 2.62 -19.03 12.66
C PRO A 104 3.50 -18.76 13.88
N THR A 105 4.71 -18.28 13.68
CA THR A 105 5.66 -17.92 14.73
C THR A 105 6.57 -16.79 14.27
N MET A 106 7.06 -15.97 15.21
CA MET A 106 8.05 -14.95 14.89
C MET A 106 9.39 -15.58 14.48
N PRO A 107 9.98 -15.18 13.35
CA PRO A 107 11.23 -15.74 12.87
C PRO A 107 12.42 -15.31 13.74
N LYS A 108 13.48 -16.13 13.78
CA LYS A 108 14.72 -15.81 14.52
C LYS A 108 15.45 -14.61 13.92
N LYS A 109 15.43 -14.45 12.59
CA LYS A 109 16.06 -13.34 11.84
C LYS A 109 15.02 -12.32 11.42
N TYR A 110 15.46 -11.09 11.13
CA TYR A 110 14.60 -10.09 10.50
C TYR A 110 14.06 -10.63 9.18
N ASN A 111 12.78 -10.43 8.95
CA ASN A 111 12.09 -10.84 7.73
C ASN A 111 11.27 -9.72 7.09
N LEU A 112 11.14 -8.58 7.76
CA LEU A 112 10.61 -7.35 7.21
C LEU A 112 11.70 -6.27 7.20
N TYR A 113 12.23 -5.97 6.01
CA TYR A 113 13.20 -4.90 5.77
C TYR A 113 12.46 -3.66 5.29
N ASN A 114 11.92 -2.91 6.24
CA ASN A 114 10.99 -1.79 6.03
C ASN A 114 11.68 -0.45 5.73
N GLY A 115 12.93 -0.27 6.16
CA GLY A 115 13.64 0.99 5.93
C GLY A 115 15.04 1.00 6.53
N THR A 116 15.55 2.18 6.83
CA THR A 116 16.84 2.39 7.48
C THR A 116 16.65 3.13 8.81
N LYS A 117 17.62 3.00 9.72
CA LYS A 117 17.62 3.71 11.02
C LYS A 117 17.76 5.24 10.91
N LYS A 118 17.83 5.79 9.70
CA LYS A 118 17.91 7.23 9.41
C LYS A 118 16.68 7.73 8.66
N ASP A 119 15.76 6.83 8.32
CA ASP A 119 14.56 7.14 7.56
C ASP A 119 13.43 7.47 8.54
N GLU A 120 13.04 8.74 8.59
CA GLU A 120 12.02 9.23 9.51
C GLU A 120 10.67 8.56 9.30
N ALA A 121 10.26 8.35 8.07
CA ALA A 121 9.01 7.65 7.77
C ALA A 121 9.00 6.23 8.37
N THR A 122 10.13 5.54 8.33
CA THR A 122 10.27 4.21 8.94
C THR A 122 10.26 4.29 10.47
N LEU A 123 11.00 5.27 11.05
CA LEU A 123 11.07 5.44 12.52
C LEU A 123 9.73 5.86 13.13
N THR A 124 8.90 6.55 12.37
CA THR A 124 7.59 7.02 12.82
C THR A 124 6.43 6.14 12.33
N SER A 125 6.69 5.09 11.56
CA SER A 125 5.68 4.09 11.18
C SER A 125 5.25 3.23 12.39
N LYS A 126 4.02 2.70 12.37
CA LYS A 126 3.47 1.85 13.44
C LYS A 126 3.84 0.39 13.23
N THR A 127 5.08 0.04 13.56
CA THR A 127 5.60 -1.32 13.34
C THR A 127 4.94 -2.39 14.21
N SER A 128 4.21 -2.01 15.27
CA SER A 128 3.39 -2.93 16.07
C SER A 128 2.40 -3.70 15.21
N ILE A 129 1.85 -3.09 14.15
CA ILE A 129 0.95 -3.75 13.18
C ILE A 129 1.60 -5.01 12.58
N ALA A 130 2.87 -4.92 12.21
CA ALA A 130 3.59 -6.06 11.65
C ALA A 130 4.01 -7.07 12.74
N THR A 131 4.45 -6.58 13.92
CA THR A 131 4.91 -7.47 15.00
C THR A 131 3.78 -8.28 15.63
N GLU A 132 2.56 -7.74 15.70
CA GLU A 132 1.34 -8.46 16.11
C GLU A 132 0.99 -9.62 15.18
N LYS A 133 1.46 -9.57 13.93
CA LYS A 133 1.36 -10.65 12.94
C LYS A 133 2.59 -11.57 12.90
N ASN A 134 3.43 -11.52 13.94
CA ASN A 134 4.67 -12.28 14.08
C ASN A 134 5.77 -11.93 13.05
N TRP A 135 5.74 -10.72 12.45
CA TRP A 135 6.85 -10.25 11.63
C TRP A 135 7.95 -9.65 12.49
N LYS A 136 9.20 -9.92 12.14
CA LYS A 136 10.38 -9.34 12.81
C LYS A 136 10.93 -8.20 11.97
N VAL A 137 10.62 -6.99 12.35
CA VAL A 137 11.00 -5.78 11.63
C VAL A 137 12.47 -5.45 11.81
N TYR A 138 13.11 -4.94 10.75
CA TYR A 138 14.52 -4.51 10.80
C TYR A 138 14.71 -3.17 11.50
N VAL A 139 13.76 -2.25 11.32
CA VAL A 139 13.73 -0.95 11.99
C VAL A 139 12.40 -0.83 12.72
N GLU A 140 12.46 -0.62 14.02
CA GLU A 140 11.28 -0.36 14.85
C GLU A 140 10.86 1.10 14.70
N GLY A 141 9.57 1.33 14.55
CA GLY A 141 8.93 2.64 14.47
C GLY A 141 7.89 2.79 15.57
N ASP A 142 7.69 4.02 16.03
CA ASP A 142 6.86 4.34 17.19
C ASP A 142 5.40 4.66 16.88
N GLY A 143 5.05 4.78 15.60
CA GLY A 143 3.69 5.09 15.13
C GLY A 143 3.34 6.57 15.10
N SER A 144 4.27 7.48 15.43
CA SER A 144 3.98 8.91 15.55
C SER A 144 3.80 9.64 14.21
N GLY A 145 4.32 9.09 13.11
CA GLY A 145 4.36 9.77 11.81
C GLY A 145 3.11 9.61 10.95
N CYS A 146 2.11 8.85 11.43
CA CYS A 146 0.83 8.73 10.76
C CYS A 146 -0.26 9.22 11.70
N THR A 147 -0.41 10.53 11.78
CA THR A 147 -1.37 11.21 12.69
C THR A 147 -2.75 11.41 12.04
N ASP A 148 -2.93 10.95 10.82
CA ASP A 148 -4.14 11.15 10.04
C ASP A 148 -5.30 10.24 10.47
N GLY A 149 -5.57 10.19 11.75
CA GLY A 149 -6.88 9.84 12.35
C GLY A 149 -7.59 8.55 11.94
N ILE A 150 -6.92 7.62 11.22
CA ILE A 150 -7.53 6.36 10.79
C ILE A 150 -6.67 5.18 11.23
N ASP A 151 -6.77 4.84 12.50
CA ASP A 151 -6.37 3.55 13.05
C ASP A 151 -7.40 2.45 12.70
N ASN A 152 -7.80 2.36 11.44
CA ASN A 152 -8.73 1.31 11.02
C ASN A 152 -8.33 0.74 9.67
N ALA A 153 -7.60 -0.32 9.73
CA ALA A 153 -7.34 -1.17 8.59
C ALA A 153 -8.15 -2.46 8.70
N ASP A 154 -9.42 -2.34 8.45
CA ASP A 154 -10.18 -3.42 7.82
C ASP A 154 -10.30 -3.04 6.34
N ALA A 155 -9.32 -3.52 5.55
CA ALA A 155 -8.96 -3.00 4.24
C ALA A 155 -9.90 -3.40 3.10
N ASP A 156 -11.09 -3.92 3.34
CA ASP A 156 -11.98 -4.38 2.27
C ASP A 156 -13.33 -3.67 2.18
N ASN A 157 -13.69 -2.80 3.13
CA ASN A 157 -14.99 -2.14 3.06
C ASN A 157 -15.07 -0.79 3.81
N THR A 158 -13.97 -0.07 4.04
CA THR A 158 -13.96 1.21 4.73
C THR A 158 -13.41 2.33 3.87
N LEU A 159 -14.03 3.51 3.97
CA LEU A 159 -13.52 4.74 3.37
C LEU A 159 -12.18 5.09 4.02
N SER A 160 -11.11 5.11 3.25
CA SER A 160 -9.80 5.56 3.68
C SER A 160 -9.44 6.89 3.01
N ILE A 161 -8.99 7.88 3.79
CA ILE A 161 -8.64 9.21 3.29
C ILE A 161 -7.33 9.65 3.91
N ILE A 162 -6.38 10.02 3.05
CA ILE A 162 -5.11 10.62 3.44
C ILE A 162 -5.11 12.06 2.94
N ALA A 163 -4.96 13.02 3.86
CA ALA A 163 -4.86 14.44 3.54
C ALA A 163 -3.41 14.91 3.62
N SER A 164 -2.92 15.59 2.59
CA SER A 164 -1.59 16.17 2.54
C SER A 164 -1.55 17.33 1.55
N GLU A 165 -1.08 18.50 2.00
CA GLU A 165 -0.81 19.67 1.14
C GLU A 165 -1.99 20.07 0.22
N GLY A 166 -3.22 20.07 0.75
CA GLY A 166 -4.43 20.41 -0.02
C GLY A 166 -4.91 19.31 -0.98
N LEU A 167 -4.32 18.10 -0.88
CA LEU A 167 -4.73 16.91 -1.61
C LEU A 167 -5.39 15.90 -0.68
N LEU A 168 -6.48 15.30 -1.13
CA LEU A 168 -7.10 14.13 -0.51
C LEU A 168 -6.84 12.91 -1.39
N ARG A 169 -6.09 11.95 -0.89
CA ARG A 169 -6.03 10.60 -1.47
C ARG A 169 -7.12 9.78 -0.81
N ILE A 170 -8.03 9.26 -1.60
CA ILE A 170 -9.24 8.59 -1.15
C ILE A 170 -9.26 7.18 -1.70
N HIS A 171 -9.43 6.20 -0.81
CA HIS A 171 -9.83 4.86 -1.16
C HIS A 171 -11.29 4.67 -0.76
N SER A 172 -12.15 4.50 -1.76
CA SER A 172 -13.59 4.27 -1.57
C SER A 172 -13.86 2.78 -1.30
N PRO A 173 -14.72 2.45 -0.33
CA PRO A 173 -15.18 1.07 -0.15
C PRO A 173 -16.10 0.60 -1.28
N PHE A 174 -16.54 1.50 -2.14
CA PHE A 174 -17.51 1.24 -3.20
C PHE A 174 -16.84 1.26 -4.57
N ALA A 175 -17.26 0.36 -5.47
CA ALA A 175 -16.71 0.26 -6.82
C ALA A 175 -16.99 1.52 -7.66
N GLN A 176 -18.16 2.14 -7.44
CA GLN A 176 -18.55 3.45 -7.98
C GLN A 176 -19.11 4.29 -6.85
N SER A 177 -18.63 5.52 -6.71
CA SER A 177 -19.07 6.38 -5.61
C SER A 177 -18.97 7.85 -5.95
N THR A 178 -19.74 8.65 -5.23
CA THR A 178 -19.66 10.10 -5.27
C THR A 178 -19.03 10.61 -3.99
N ILE A 179 -17.89 11.29 -4.12
CA ILE A 179 -17.24 12.00 -3.02
C ILE A 179 -17.75 13.44 -2.96
N ARG A 180 -18.08 13.88 -1.74
CA ARG A 180 -18.38 15.27 -1.43
C ARG A 180 -17.53 15.72 -0.25
N VAL A 181 -16.89 16.87 -0.38
CA VAL A 181 -16.08 17.51 0.65
C VAL A 181 -16.78 18.77 1.10
N TYR A 182 -16.96 18.92 2.41
CA TYR A 182 -17.64 20.07 3.02
C TYR A 182 -16.76 20.73 4.07
N THR A 183 -16.90 22.04 4.25
CA THR A 183 -16.44 22.72 5.46
C THR A 183 -17.24 22.27 6.67
N LEU A 184 -16.78 22.56 7.89
CA LEU A 184 -17.49 22.20 9.13
C LEU A 184 -18.85 22.90 9.28
N ASP A 185 -19.05 24.05 8.63
CA ASP A 185 -20.32 24.77 8.56
C ASP A 185 -21.26 24.27 7.45
N GLY A 186 -20.86 23.22 6.74
CA GLY A 186 -21.70 22.53 5.74
C GLY A 186 -21.62 23.06 4.32
N LYS A 187 -20.71 24.00 4.00
CA LYS A 187 -20.52 24.47 2.63
C LYS A 187 -19.80 23.40 1.80
N LEU A 188 -20.37 23.07 0.64
CA LEU A 188 -19.75 22.14 -0.31
C LEU A 188 -18.53 22.78 -0.96
N LEU A 189 -17.39 22.13 -0.87
CA LEU A 189 -16.11 22.53 -1.47
C LEU A 189 -15.86 21.80 -2.79
N VAL A 190 -16.02 20.47 -2.78
CA VAL A 190 -15.74 19.61 -3.94
C VAL A 190 -16.80 18.52 -4.02
N GLN A 191 -17.20 18.18 -5.25
CA GLN A 191 -17.96 16.98 -5.56
C GLN A 191 -17.32 16.29 -6.75
N GLN A 192 -17.02 15.00 -6.63
CA GLN A 192 -16.44 14.21 -7.69
C GLN A 192 -17.05 12.81 -7.72
N HIS A 193 -17.39 12.34 -8.92
CA HIS A 193 -17.80 10.96 -9.16
C HIS A 193 -16.58 10.10 -9.42
N LEU A 194 -16.51 8.94 -8.77
CA LEU A 194 -15.42 7.99 -8.88
C LEU A 194 -15.87 6.74 -9.64
N THR A 195 -15.11 6.39 -10.65
CA THR A 195 -15.26 5.13 -11.40
C THR A 195 -14.28 4.06 -10.94
N TYR A 196 -13.36 4.42 -10.03
CA TYR A 196 -12.37 3.54 -9.42
C TYR A 196 -12.34 3.78 -7.91
N GLN A 197 -11.92 2.78 -7.14
CA GLN A 197 -11.86 2.89 -5.68
C GLN A 197 -10.80 3.87 -5.18
N ASP A 198 -9.70 4.03 -5.91
CA ASP A 198 -8.60 4.93 -5.55
C ASP A 198 -8.62 6.21 -6.38
N THR A 199 -8.51 7.36 -5.71
CA THR A 199 -8.45 8.67 -6.37
C THR A 199 -7.66 9.68 -5.56
N THR A 200 -7.24 10.76 -6.22
CA THR A 200 -6.67 11.94 -5.56
C THR A 200 -7.50 13.18 -5.96
N ILE A 201 -7.96 13.92 -4.98
CA ILE A 201 -8.79 15.13 -5.16
C ILE A 201 -8.02 16.32 -4.60
N SER A 202 -7.89 17.39 -5.39
CA SER A 202 -7.41 18.67 -4.89
C SER A 202 -8.57 19.43 -4.23
N VAL A 203 -8.35 19.88 -2.99
CA VAL A 203 -9.33 20.66 -2.24
C VAL A 203 -8.73 22.04 -1.98
N PRO A 204 -9.30 23.12 -2.56
CA PRO A 204 -8.81 24.47 -2.39
C PRO A 204 -9.23 25.05 -1.03
N PHE A 205 -8.84 24.41 0.05
CA PHE A 205 -9.19 24.76 1.42
C PHE A 205 -8.10 24.26 2.37
N ASP A 206 -7.81 25.06 3.36
CA ASP A 206 -6.86 24.73 4.45
C ASP A 206 -7.64 24.71 5.77
N GLY A 207 -7.64 23.55 6.42
CA GLY A 207 -8.37 23.35 7.67
C GLY A 207 -9.20 22.07 7.72
N ALA A 208 -10.03 21.96 8.77
CA ALA A 208 -10.85 20.78 8.99
C ALA A 208 -12.02 20.73 8.01
N CYS A 209 -12.20 19.61 7.34
CA CYS A 209 -13.32 19.35 6.45
C CYS A 209 -14.01 18.01 6.73
N ILE A 210 -15.20 17.84 6.19
CA ILE A 210 -15.98 16.60 6.24
C ILE A 210 -15.99 16.01 4.85
N VAL A 211 -15.54 14.77 4.72
CA VAL A 211 -15.61 14.01 3.46
C VAL A 211 -16.69 12.96 3.57
N ARG A 212 -17.63 12.99 2.64
CA ARG A 212 -18.71 12.01 2.50
C ARG A 212 -18.52 11.22 1.21
N CYS A 213 -18.46 9.90 1.33
CA CYS A 213 -18.45 8.96 0.22
C CYS A 213 -19.80 8.27 0.16
N THR A 214 -20.45 8.31 -1.00
CA THR A 214 -21.77 7.70 -1.24
C THR A 214 -21.64 6.66 -2.34
N ASP A 215 -22.07 5.44 -2.08
CA ASP A 215 -22.23 4.39 -3.10
C ASP A 215 -23.34 4.80 -4.08
N ASP A 216 -23.00 4.87 -5.36
CA ASP A 216 -23.95 5.32 -6.38
C ASP A 216 -25.01 4.27 -6.72
N ALA A 217 -24.74 3.00 -6.43
CA ALA A 217 -25.66 1.88 -6.68
C ALA A 217 -26.72 1.75 -5.58
N THR A 218 -26.33 1.93 -4.31
CA THR A 218 -27.21 1.65 -3.14
C THR A 218 -27.64 2.89 -2.40
N GLY A 219 -26.96 4.03 -2.60
CA GLY A 219 -27.15 5.27 -1.84
C GLY A 219 -26.56 5.22 -0.41
N ASN A 220 -25.95 4.13 -0.01
CA ASN A 220 -25.25 4.02 1.27
C ASN A 220 -24.11 5.04 1.34
N SER A 221 -23.89 5.63 2.49
CA SER A 221 -22.82 6.62 2.62
C SER A 221 -22.03 6.45 3.90
N THR A 222 -20.73 6.69 3.79
CA THR A 222 -19.84 6.83 4.94
C THR A 222 -19.25 8.23 4.98
N THR A 223 -18.95 8.72 6.18
CA THR A 223 -18.50 10.10 6.39
C THR A 223 -17.33 10.09 7.37
N THR A 224 -16.31 10.89 7.06
CA THR A 224 -15.17 11.07 7.95
C THR A 224 -14.75 12.53 8.01
N LYS A 225 -14.13 12.95 9.12
CA LYS A 225 -13.52 14.27 9.29
C LYS A 225 -12.04 14.18 9.02
N VAL A 226 -11.51 15.09 8.22
CA VAL A 226 -10.08 15.18 7.89
C VAL A 226 -9.58 16.60 8.12
N MET A 227 -8.27 16.74 8.34
CA MET A 227 -7.56 18.01 8.38
C MET A 227 -6.72 18.12 7.10
N LEU A 228 -6.86 19.20 6.36
CA LEU A 228 -6.09 19.53 5.15
C LEU A 228 -4.96 20.47 5.50
#